data_b6cf3d2315e0f1ae5708eb6eb1f9018d
#
_entry.id   b6cf3d2315e0f1ae5708eb6eb1f9018d
#
_cell.length_a   1.000
_cell.length_b   1.000
_cell.length_c   1.000
_cell.angle_alpha   90.00
_cell.angle_beta   90.00
_cell.angle_gamma   90.00
#
_symmetry.space_group_name_H-M   'P 1'
#
loop_
_entity.id
_entity.type
_entity.pdbx_description
1 polymer ?
#
loop_
_entity_poly.entity_id
_entity_poly.type
_entity_poly.pdbx_seq_one_letter_code
_entity_poly.pdbx_strand_id
1 'polypeptide(L)'
;MKLSLIITTYNWPEALSLVIKSVINQTIHPYEIIIADDGSNSKTKDLILELKRSTEIDIVHAWQEDVGYRAARSRNNGISKAKGDYIVMIDGDMILHKNFIEDHIFHSEPGYFVQGSRVLLSKEKSQRVLSKKKMNFSFFSRGLMNRKNQIHSKLLSKIFSKVNNNHYGTKTCNLAFYKNDCIKVNGFNNDFTDWGREDSEFVVRLMNSGIMRKRIRFSAIQFHLWHLSLIHI
;
A
#
# COMPACT_ATOMS: atom_id res chain seq x y z
N MET A 1 1.56 -9.80 16.93
CA MET A 1 1.52 -9.90 15.47
C MET A 1 2.56 -8.94 14.91
N LYS A 2 3.49 -9.42 14.11
CA LYS A 2 4.47 -8.59 13.40
C LYS A 2 3.91 -8.21 12.03
N LEU A 3 3.78 -6.90 11.76
CA LEU A 3 3.26 -6.39 10.50
C LEU A 3 4.43 -5.88 9.64
N SER A 4 4.58 -6.44 8.43
CA SER A 4 5.48 -5.92 7.40
C SER A 4 4.70 -5.02 6.45
N LEU A 5 5.15 -3.77 6.28
CA LEU A 5 4.60 -2.85 5.29
C LEU A 5 5.42 -2.94 4.00
N ILE A 6 4.79 -3.39 2.90
CA ILE A 6 5.41 -3.45 1.58
C ILE A 6 4.95 -2.26 0.76
N ILE A 7 5.91 -1.50 0.23
CA ILE A 7 5.69 -0.31 -0.58
C ILE A 7 6.26 -0.57 -1.97
N THR A 8 5.39 -0.65 -2.99
CA THR A 8 5.85 -0.80 -4.39
C THR A 8 6.28 0.55 -4.93
N THR A 9 7.41 0.60 -5.64
CA THR A 9 7.92 1.84 -6.23
C THR A 9 8.59 1.62 -7.57
N TYR A 10 8.56 2.66 -8.41
CA TYR A 10 9.34 2.76 -9.63
C TYR A 10 9.62 4.22 -9.97
N ASN A 11 10.89 4.62 -9.98
CA ASN A 11 11.41 5.91 -10.46
C ASN A 11 10.68 7.18 -9.97
N TRP A 12 10.10 7.19 -8.76
CA TRP A 12 9.47 8.38 -8.18
C TRP A 12 9.90 8.63 -6.72
N PRO A 13 11.18 9.01 -6.51
CA PRO A 13 11.75 9.17 -5.17
C PRO A 13 11.05 10.26 -4.34
N GLU A 14 10.54 11.34 -4.95
CA GLU A 14 9.85 12.41 -4.23
C GLU A 14 8.55 11.93 -3.58
N ALA A 15 7.77 11.10 -4.28
CA ALA A 15 6.56 10.49 -3.73
C ALA A 15 6.92 9.49 -2.62
N LEU A 16 7.87 8.58 -2.89
CA LEU A 16 8.34 7.60 -1.92
C LEU A 16 8.82 8.26 -0.62
N SER A 17 9.55 9.38 -0.70
CA SER A 17 9.99 10.15 0.47
C SER A 17 8.81 10.61 1.33
N LEU A 18 7.71 11.08 0.73
CA LEU A 18 6.51 11.49 1.47
C LEU A 18 5.80 10.29 2.10
N VAL A 19 5.71 9.18 1.36
CA VAL A 19 5.08 7.95 1.88
C VAL A 19 5.85 7.46 3.10
N ILE A 20 7.18 7.30 3.03
CA ILE A 20 8.00 6.87 4.18
C ILE A 20 7.87 7.83 5.36
N LYS A 21 7.88 9.17 5.12
CA LYS A 21 7.62 10.14 6.18
C LYS A 21 6.26 9.95 6.84
N SER A 22 5.23 9.59 6.08
CA SER A 22 3.91 9.29 6.64
C SER A 22 3.89 8.00 7.45
N VAL A 23 4.77 7.02 7.12
CA VAL A 23 4.96 5.80 7.91
C VAL A 23 5.69 6.08 9.22
N ILE A 24 6.72 6.92 9.22
CA ILE A 24 7.44 7.33 10.42
C ILE A 24 6.51 8.08 11.41
N ASN A 25 5.48 8.77 10.90
CA ASN A 25 4.51 9.51 11.71
C ASN A 25 3.26 8.68 12.11
N GLN A 26 3.32 7.36 12.05
CA GLN A 26 2.21 6.49 12.48
C GLN A 26 2.09 6.42 14.00
N THR A 27 0.85 6.23 14.52
CA THR A 27 0.59 5.98 15.96
C THR A 27 1.17 4.65 16.42
N ILE A 28 1.22 3.66 15.53
CA ILE A 28 1.89 2.37 15.71
C ILE A 28 2.76 2.15 14.50
N HIS A 29 4.05 1.91 14.72
CA HIS A 29 4.98 1.62 13.61
C HIS A 29 4.81 0.18 13.10
N PRO A 30 5.04 -0.07 11.79
CA PRO A 30 5.18 -1.42 11.30
C PRO A 30 6.43 -2.07 11.90
N TYR A 31 6.47 -3.40 11.93
CA TYR A 31 7.66 -4.14 12.36
C TYR A 31 8.86 -3.85 11.45
N GLU A 32 8.61 -3.70 10.15
CA GLU A 32 9.57 -3.36 9.11
C GLU A 32 8.88 -2.71 7.91
N ILE A 33 9.65 -1.99 7.09
CA ILE A 33 9.24 -1.45 5.80
C ILE A 33 10.04 -2.17 4.71
N ILE A 34 9.36 -2.69 3.69
CA ILE A 34 10.00 -3.31 2.55
C ILE A 34 9.67 -2.50 1.31
N ILE A 35 10.69 -1.94 0.68
CA ILE A 35 10.54 -1.22 -0.58
C ILE A 35 10.68 -2.23 -1.71
N ALA A 36 9.56 -2.64 -2.29
CA ALA A 36 9.47 -3.50 -3.46
C ALA A 36 9.68 -2.64 -4.71
N ASP A 37 10.92 -2.61 -5.20
CA ASP A 37 11.38 -1.69 -6.24
C ASP A 37 11.48 -2.42 -7.58
N ASP A 38 10.69 -1.97 -8.56
CA ASP A 38 10.57 -2.57 -9.89
C ASP A 38 11.63 -2.05 -10.89
N GLY A 39 12.87 -1.86 -10.41
CA GLY A 39 13.99 -1.49 -11.26
C GLY A 39 14.28 0.01 -11.31
N SER A 40 14.03 0.74 -10.22
CA SER A 40 14.38 2.17 -10.16
C SER A 40 15.86 2.42 -10.30
N ASN A 41 16.20 3.62 -10.79
CA ASN A 41 17.55 4.13 -10.93
C ASN A 41 18.20 4.50 -9.58
N SER A 42 19.47 4.94 -9.64
CA SER A 42 20.28 5.28 -8.46
C SER A 42 19.65 6.33 -7.54
N LYS A 43 18.87 7.30 -8.05
CA LYS A 43 18.24 8.34 -7.24
C LYS A 43 17.29 7.75 -6.19
N THR A 44 16.53 6.72 -6.56
CA THR A 44 15.63 6.01 -5.61
C THR A 44 16.45 5.23 -4.60
N LYS A 45 17.54 4.56 -5.03
CA LYS A 45 18.46 3.84 -4.13
C LYS A 45 19.10 4.78 -3.11
N ASP A 46 19.59 5.93 -3.56
CA ASP A 46 20.26 6.91 -2.68
C ASP A 46 19.29 7.47 -1.65
N LEU A 47 18.05 7.79 -2.07
CA LEU A 47 16.97 8.18 -1.14
C LEU A 47 16.70 7.09 -0.09
N ILE A 48 16.60 5.83 -0.50
CA ILE A 48 16.35 4.72 0.45
C ILE A 48 17.49 4.60 1.46
N LEU A 49 18.75 4.78 1.03
CA LEU A 49 19.90 4.77 1.93
C LEU A 49 19.87 5.95 2.94
N GLU A 50 19.44 7.13 2.51
CA GLU A 50 19.22 8.28 3.39
C GLU A 50 18.12 8.00 4.42
N LEU A 51 16.98 7.48 3.94
CA LEU A 51 15.82 7.17 4.80
C LEU A 51 16.14 6.10 5.85
N LYS A 52 16.92 5.07 5.52
CA LYS A 52 17.41 4.08 6.49
C LYS A 52 18.16 4.69 7.67
N ARG A 53 18.90 5.77 7.43
CA ARG A 53 19.66 6.47 8.49
C ARG A 53 18.79 7.41 9.33
N SER A 54 17.60 7.75 8.85
CA SER A 54 16.70 8.73 9.46
C SER A 54 15.61 8.15 10.36
N THR A 55 15.55 6.81 10.51
CA THR A 55 14.52 6.12 11.29
C THR A 55 15.07 4.86 11.96
N GLU A 56 14.48 4.52 13.11
CA GLU A 56 14.73 3.27 13.83
C GLU A 56 13.99 2.06 13.19
N ILE A 57 13.04 2.31 12.29
CA ILE A 57 12.28 1.24 11.63
C ILE A 57 13.19 0.58 10.60
N ASP A 58 13.30 -0.76 10.64
CA ASP A 58 14.09 -1.51 9.64
C ASP A 58 13.48 -1.31 8.24
N ILE A 59 14.30 -0.80 7.30
CA ILE A 59 13.91 -0.61 5.91
C ILE A 59 14.70 -1.58 5.03
N VAL A 60 14.04 -2.49 4.36
CA VAL A 60 14.62 -3.44 3.41
C VAL A 60 14.37 -2.96 1.98
N HIS A 61 15.42 -2.87 1.16
CA HIS A 61 15.30 -2.56 -0.27
C HIS A 61 15.28 -3.87 -1.07
N ALA A 62 14.12 -4.21 -1.63
CA ALA A 62 13.89 -5.37 -2.48
C ALA A 62 13.86 -4.93 -3.94
N TRP A 63 15.03 -4.61 -4.48
CA TRP A 63 15.22 -4.18 -5.86
C TRP A 63 15.29 -5.37 -6.82
N GLN A 64 14.81 -5.19 -8.04
CA GLN A 64 15.00 -6.10 -9.18
C GLN A 64 15.42 -5.30 -10.41
N GLU A 65 15.97 -5.98 -11.43
CA GLU A 65 16.35 -5.37 -12.69
C GLU A 65 15.15 -4.81 -13.45
N ASP A 66 15.32 -3.63 -14.07
CA ASP A 66 14.32 -3.00 -14.93
C ASP A 66 14.23 -3.73 -16.28
N VAL A 67 13.23 -4.55 -16.42
CA VAL A 67 12.89 -5.27 -17.66
C VAL A 67 11.45 -4.97 -18.08
N GLY A 68 11.02 -3.72 -17.88
CA GLY A 68 9.65 -3.24 -18.07
C GLY A 68 8.78 -3.51 -16.84
N TYR A 69 7.48 -3.27 -16.97
CA TYR A 69 6.53 -3.40 -15.86
C TYR A 69 6.44 -4.83 -15.32
N ARG A 70 6.92 -5.05 -14.10
CA ARG A 70 6.97 -6.37 -13.43
C ARG A 70 6.48 -6.29 -11.99
N ALA A 71 5.41 -5.53 -11.76
CA ALA A 71 4.87 -5.25 -10.42
C ALA A 71 4.53 -6.54 -9.62
N ALA A 72 4.02 -7.58 -10.28
CA ALA A 72 3.75 -8.87 -9.63
C ALA A 72 5.04 -9.50 -9.05
N ARG A 73 6.10 -9.53 -9.86
CA ARG A 73 7.42 -10.03 -9.47
C ARG A 73 8.05 -9.19 -8.35
N SER A 74 7.95 -7.86 -8.46
CA SER A 74 8.44 -6.92 -7.45
C SER A 74 7.74 -7.13 -6.10
N ARG A 75 6.40 -7.31 -6.11
CA ARG A 75 5.62 -7.64 -4.91
C ARG A 75 6.07 -8.97 -4.30
N ASN A 76 6.25 -10.02 -5.09
CA ASN A 76 6.75 -11.31 -4.63
C ASN A 76 8.15 -11.20 -4.03
N ASN A 77 9.06 -10.43 -4.65
CA ASN A 77 10.38 -10.14 -4.10
C ASN A 77 10.26 -9.45 -2.73
N GLY A 78 9.36 -8.47 -2.58
CA GLY A 78 9.08 -7.85 -1.29
C GLY A 78 8.53 -8.84 -0.25
N ILE A 79 7.54 -9.67 -0.63
CA ILE A 79 6.94 -10.68 0.24
C ILE A 79 7.97 -11.71 0.72
N SER A 80 8.89 -12.13 -0.15
CA SER A 80 9.93 -13.11 0.19
C SER A 80 10.87 -12.59 1.29
N LYS A 81 11.11 -11.28 1.33
CA LYS A 81 11.98 -10.61 2.33
C LYS A 81 11.23 -10.25 3.63
N ALA A 82 9.91 -10.31 3.63
CA ALA A 82 9.10 -9.97 4.80
C ALA A 82 9.31 -10.97 5.94
N LYS A 83 9.55 -10.46 7.14
CA LYS A 83 9.71 -11.25 8.39
C LYS A 83 8.44 -11.25 9.24
N GLY A 84 7.47 -10.37 8.92
CA GLY A 84 6.20 -10.29 9.63
C GLY A 84 5.21 -11.35 9.19
N ASP A 85 4.26 -11.64 10.10
CA ASP A 85 3.19 -12.62 9.89
C ASP A 85 2.03 -12.05 9.05
N TYR A 86 1.87 -10.73 9.12
CA TYR A 86 0.83 -9.97 8.45
C TYR A 86 1.45 -8.93 7.51
N ILE A 87 1.01 -8.93 6.27
CA ILE A 87 1.53 -8.07 5.21
C ILE A 87 0.48 -7.01 4.89
N VAL A 88 0.90 -5.74 4.86
CA VAL A 88 0.13 -4.62 4.30
C VAL A 88 0.86 -4.11 3.08
N MET A 89 0.15 -4.02 1.95
CA MET A 89 0.69 -3.52 0.68
C MET A 89 0.10 -2.17 0.33
N ILE A 90 0.97 -1.25 -0.08
CA ILE A 90 0.62 0.07 -0.62
C ILE A 90 1.49 0.39 -1.83
N ASP A 91 1.07 1.38 -2.63
CA ASP A 91 1.92 1.93 -3.68
C ASP A 91 2.77 3.11 -3.16
N GLY A 92 3.89 3.39 -3.81
CA GLY A 92 4.88 4.41 -3.42
C GLY A 92 4.41 5.85 -3.56
N ASP A 93 3.13 6.06 -3.87
CA ASP A 93 2.46 7.35 -3.99
C ASP A 93 1.25 7.50 -3.02
N MET A 94 1.14 6.59 -2.04
CA MET A 94 0.08 6.56 -1.03
C MET A 94 0.54 7.17 0.29
N ILE A 95 0.20 8.44 0.54
CA ILE A 95 0.47 9.08 1.83
C ILE A 95 -0.53 8.57 2.86
N LEU A 96 -0.05 8.07 3.99
CA LEU A 96 -0.86 7.40 5.00
C LEU A 96 -1.43 8.39 6.03
N HIS A 97 -2.65 8.14 6.49
CA HIS A 97 -3.19 8.73 7.70
C HIS A 97 -2.47 8.15 8.93
N LYS A 98 -2.30 8.94 9.99
CA LYS A 98 -1.53 8.55 11.19
C LYS A 98 -1.96 7.25 11.87
N ASN A 99 -3.19 6.81 11.68
CA ASN A 99 -3.72 5.56 12.26
C ASN A 99 -3.74 4.39 11.27
N PHE A 100 -3.14 4.51 10.09
CA PHE A 100 -3.27 3.52 9.01
C PHE A 100 -2.80 2.13 9.45
N ILE A 101 -1.63 2.02 10.07
CA ILE A 101 -1.08 0.74 10.55
C ILE A 101 -1.93 0.17 11.70
N GLU A 102 -2.30 1.00 12.66
CA GLU A 102 -3.17 0.63 13.78
C GLU A 102 -4.52 0.09 13.28
N ASP A 103 -5.08 0.73 12.27
CA ASP A 103 -6.35 0.34 11.65
C ASP A 103 -6.25 -1.03 10.98
N HIS A 104 -5.15 -1.31 10.26
CA HIS A 104 -4.92 -2.63 9.67
C HIS A 104 -4.76 -3.72 10.74
N ILE A 105 -4.05 -3.44 11.84
CA ILE A 105 -3.94 -4.34 12.99
C ILE A 105 -5.32 -4.60 13.59
N PHE A 106 -6.14 -3.57 13.78
CA PHE A 106 -7.49 -3.68 14.32
C PHE A 106 -8.42 -4.56 13.47
N HIS A 107 -8.25 -4.56 12.16
CA HIS A 107 -9.07 -5.33 11.22
C HIS A 107 -8.49 -6.68 10.82
N SER A 108 -7.25 -6.98 11.23
CA SER A 108 -6.61 -8.27 10.93
C SER A 108 -7.35 -9.41 11.64
N GLU A 109 -7.73 -10.41 10.88
CA GLU A 109 -8.45 -11.59 11.35
C GLU A 109 -8.08 -12.79 10.47
N PRO A 110 -7.73 -13.96 11.05
CA PRO A 110 -7.46 -15.16 10.27
C PRO A 110 -8.64 -15.55 9.38
N GLY A 111 -8.36 -16.01 8.17
CA GLY A 111 -9.37 -16.34 7.17
C GLY A 111 -9.88 -15.14 6.35
N TYR A 112 -9.30 -13.96 6.54
CA TYR A 112 -9.67 -12.78 5.79
C TYR A 112 -8.45 -12.03 5.24
N PHE A 113 -8.59 -11.53 4.01
CA PHE A 113 -7.76 -10.44 3.54
C PHE A 113 -8.52 -9.11 3.65
N VAL A 114 -7.82 -8.04 3.96
CA VAL A 114 -8.41 -6.72 4.19
C VAL A 114 -8.19 -5.83 2.98
N GLN A 115 -9.27 -5.20 2.51
CA GLN A 115 -9.24 -4.23 1.43
C GLN A 115 -9.71 -2.86 1.94
N GLY A 116 -8.80 -1.89 1.94
CA GLY A 116 -9.12 -0.50 2.23
C GLY A 116 -9.49 0.32 0.99
N SER A 117 -9.71 1.61 1.22
CA SER A 117 -10.01 2.60 0.18
C SER A 117 -8.92 3.68 0.12
N ARG A 118 -9.06 4.62 -0.83
CA ARG A 118 -8.16 5.78 -0.96
C ARG A 118 -8.94 7.07 -1.23
N VAL A 119 -8.36 8.18 -0.79
CA VAL A 119 -8.73 9.55 -1.18
C VAL A 119 -7.82 9.94 -2.33
N LEU A 120 -8.36 10.49 -3.42
CA LEU A 120 -7.56 10.92 -4.54
C LEU A 120 -7.25 12.42 -4.41
N LEU A 121 -6.01 12.79 -4.67
CA LEU A 121 -5.59 14.20 -4.74
C LEU A 121 -5.67 14.69 -6.19
N SER A 122 -6.10 15.97 -6.39
CA SER A 122 -5.99 16.60 -7.71
C SER A 122 -4.53 16.84 -8.07
N LYS A 123 -4.26 17.10 -9.36
CA LYS A 123 -2.93 17.46 -9.87
C LYS A 123 -2.30 18.61 -9.10
N GLU A 124 -3.02 19.70 -8.93
CA GLU A 124 -2.55 20.92 -8.25
C GLU A 124 -2.30 20.66 -6.75
N LYS A 125 -3.17 19.84 -6.11
CA LYS A 125 -2.98 19.47 -4.71
C LYS A 125 -1.73 18.59 -4.55
N SER A 126 -1.53 17.63 -5.42
CA SER A 126 -0.35 16.75 -5.41
C SER A 126 0.95 17.53 -5.60
N GLN A 127 0.98 18.46 -6.58
CA GLN A 127 2.13 19.32 -6.79
C GLN A 127 2.47 20.18 -5.56
N ARG A 128 1.44 20.74 -4.88
CA ARG A 128 1.65 21.49 -3.63
C ARG A 128 2.19 20.60 -2.50
N VAL A 129 1.70 19.37 -2.40
CA VAL A 129 2.17 18.41 -1.37
C VAL A 129 3.62 18.04 -1.62
N LEU A 130 3.97 17.73 -2.87
CA LEU A 130 5.34 17.39 -3.27
C LEU A 130 6.30 18.56 -3.03
N SER A 131 5.95 19.79 -3.45
CA SER A 131 6.83 20.97 -3.30
C SER A 131 6.98 21.43 -1.86
N LYS A 132 5.87 21.47 -1.09
CA LYS A 132 5.88 21.97 0.30
C LYS A 132 6.21 20.89 1.33
N LYS A 133 6.20 19.61 0.96
CA LYS A 133 6.36 18.44 1.84
C LYS A 133 5.40 18.45 3.04
N LYS A 134 4.23 19.11 2.91
CA LYS A 134 3.19 19.21 3.94
C LYS A 134 2.07 18.23 3.63
N MET A 135 1.86 17.25 4.52
CA MET A 135 0.89 16.15 4.39
C MET A 135 -0.38 16.39 5.20
N ASN A 136 -0.79 17.65 5.38
CA ASN A 136 -1.99 17.99 6.15
C ASN A 136 -3.23 18.01 5.24
N PHE A 137 -4.14 17.06 5.46
CA PHE A 137 -5.37 16.89 4.69
C PHE A 137 -6.58 17.09 5.61
N SER A 138 -7.15 18.32 5.62
CA SER A 138 -8.45 18.57 6.25
C SER A 138 -9.57 18.08 5.33
N PHE A 139 -10.68 17.64 5.92
CA PHE A 139 -11.89 17.25 5.17
C PHE A 139 -12.37 18.32 4.19
N PHE A 140 -12.20 19.59 4.56
CA PHE A 140 -12.57 20.75 3.73
C PHE A 140 -11.47 21.20 2.76
N SER A 141 -10.32 20.54 2.72
CA SER A 141 -9.23 20.88 1.79
C SER A 141 -9.71 20.80 0.35
N ARG A 142 -9.38 21.82 -0.47
CA ARG A 142 -9.62 21.79 -1.92
C ARG A 142 -8.71 20.76 -2.58
N GLY A 143 -9.18 20.16 -3.69
CA GLY A 143 -8.42 19.17 -4.47
C GLY A 143 -8.45 17.74 -3.88
N LEU A 144 -9.41 17.41 -3.03
CA LEU A 144 -9.68 16.03 -2.58
C LEU A 144 -10.89 15.49 -3.32
N MET A 145 -10.75 14.32 -3.92
CA MET A 145 -11.82 13.52 -4.52
C MET A 145 -12.11 12.32 -3.62
N ASN A 146 -13.33 11.78 -3.67
CA ASN A 146 -13.78 10.68 -2.79
C ASN A 146 -13.65 11.02 -1.30
N ARG A 147 -13.92 12.25 -0.88
CA ARG A 147 -13.74 12.78 0.49
C ARG A 147 -14.37 11.93 1.59
N LYS A 148 -15.49 11.23 1.31
CA LYS A 148 -16.12 10.30 2.25
C LYS A 148 -15.15 9.22 2.75
N ASN A 149 -14.12 8.89 2.00
CA ASN A 149 -13.10 7.93 2.40
C ASN A 149 -12.08 8.50 3.41
N GLN A 150 -12.14 9.80 3.72
CA GLN A 150 -11.28 10.45 4.71
C GLN A 150 -11.87 10.42 6.13
N ILE A 151 -13.13 10.05 6.28
CA ILE A 151 -13.77 9.97 7.60
C ILE A 151 -13.14 8.81 8.36
N HIS A 152 -12.51 9.09 9.49
CA HIS A 152 -11.90 8.10 10.38
C HIS A 152 -12.77 7.92 11.63
N SER A 153 -13.22 6.69 11.89
CA SER A 153 -13.98 6.32 13.08
C SER A 153 -13.95 4.81 13.29
N LYS A 154 -13.31 4.36 14.36
CA LYS A 154 -13.26 2.94 14.73
C LYS A 154 -14.67 2.34 14.92
N LEU A 155 -15.60 3.11 15.53
CA LEU A 155 -16.98 2.65 15.73
C LEU A 155 -17.71 2.45 14.40
N LEU A 156 -17.68 3.48 13.52
CA LEU A 156 -18.30 3.36 12.19
C LEU A 156 -17.62 2.28 11.34
N SER A 157 -16.32 2.13 11.48
CA SER A 157 -15.57 1.08 10.78
C SER A 157 -16.05 -0.31 11.19
N LYS A 158 -16.23 -0.56 12.48
CA LYS A 158 -16.76 -1.84 12.99
C LYS A 158 -18.15 -2.16 12.45
N ILE A 159 -19.04 -1.14 12.32
CA ILE A 159 -20.41 -1.32 11.87
C ILE A 159 -20.51 -1.47 10.34
N PHE A 160 -19.72 -0.69 9.58
CA PHE A 160 -19.89 -0.56 8.13
C PHE A 160 -18.86 -1.33 7.30
N SER A 161 -17.85 -1.96 7.92
CA SER A 161 -16.98 -2.90 7.21
C SER A 161 -17.72 -4.19 6.90
N LYS A 162 -17.55 -4.71 5.69
CA LYS A 162 -18.33 -5.84 5.19
C LYS A 162 -17.43 -6.97 4.71
N VAL A 163 -17.81 -8.19 5.05
CA VAL A 163 -17.26 -9.41 4.45
C VAL A 163 -18.05 -9.73 3.19
N ASN A 164 -17.37 -10.04 2.11
CA ASN A 164 -18.00 -10.49 0.86
C ASN A 164 -17.02 -11.30 0.00
N ASN A 165 -17.53 -12.04 -0.95
CA ASN A 165 -16.77 -12.84 -1.92
C ASN A 165 -16.72 -12.18 -3.30
N ASN A 166 -16.67 -10.86 -3.36
CA ASN A 166 -16.59 -10.12 -4.60
C ASN A 166 -15.17 -9.59 -4.82
N HIS A 167 -14.54 -9.99 -5.91
CA HIS A 167 -13.18 -9.56 -6.29
C HIS A 167 -13.15 -8.21 -7.03
N TYR A 168 -14.30 -7.70 -7.50
CA TYR A 168 -14.33 -6.45 -8.27
C TYR A 168 -13.81 -5.26 -7.46
N GLY A 169 -12.93 -4.47 -8.12
CA GLY A 169 -12.36 -3.26 -7.55
C GLY A 169 -11.36 -3.50 -6.41
N THR A 170 -10.81 -4.72 -6.30
CA THR A 170 -9.62 -4.96 -5.46
C THR A 170 -8.42 -4.25 -6.03
N LYS A 171 -7.54 -3.77 -5.16
CA LYS A 171 -6.32 -3.03 -5.51
C LYS A 171 -5.27 -3.28 -4.46
N THR A 172 -4.06 -3.56 -4.88
CA THR A 172 -2.91 -3.77 -3.99
C THR A 172 -2.50 -2.51 -3.23
N CYS A 173 -2.87 -1.34 -3.73
CA CYS A 173 -2.51 -0.07 -3.06
C CYS A 173 -3.08 0.11 -1.64
N ASN A 174 -3.99 -0.76 -1.18
CA ASN A 174 -4.49 -0.82 0.20
C ASN A 174 -5.01 -2.24 0.47
N LEU A 175 -4.12 -3.20 0.45
CA LEU A 175 -4.43 -4.61 0.60
C LEU A 175 -3.61 -5.18 1.76
N ALA A 176 -4.25 -5.99 2.62
CA ALA A 176 -3.53 -6.68 3.66
C ALA A 176 -4.00 -8.13 3.83
N PHE A 177 -3.08 -9.03 4.18
CA PHE A 177 -3.33 -10.45 4.30
C PHE A 177 -2.27 -11.12 5.20
N TYR A 178 -2.56 -12.30 5.71
CA TYR A 178 -1.56 -13.11 6.39
C TYR A 178 -0.56 -13.69 5.39
N LYS A 179 0.72 -13.62 5.72
CA LYS A 179 1.81 -14.11 4.85
C LYS A 179 1.61 -15.58 4.46
N ASN A 180 1.19 -16.41 5.41
CA ASN A 180 0.93 -17.82 5.15
C ASN A 180 -0.17 -18.06 4.12
N ASP A 181 -1.21 -17.23 4.07
CA ASP A 181 -2.28 -17.35 3.08
C ASP A 181 -1.76 -17.00 1.68
N CYS A 182 -0.89 -15.99 1.58
CA CYS A 182 -0.20 -15.66 0.34
C CYS A 182 0.70 -16.82 -0.14
N ILE A 183 1.46 -17.44 0.76
CA ILE A 183 2.34 -18.59 0.44
C ILE A 183 1.51 -19.78 -0.06
N LYS A 184 0.39 -20.10 0.58
CA LYS A 184 -0.52 -21.19 0.16
C LYS A 184 -0.99 -21.06 -1.28
N VAL A 185 -1.19 -19.82 -1.76
CA VAL A 185 -1.60 -19.54 -3.14
C VAL A 185 -0.44 -19.19 -4.06
N ASN A 186 0.81 -19.40 -3.63
CA ASN A 186 2.02 -19.15 -4.40
C ASN A 186 2.24 -17.67 -4.81
N GLY A 187 1.84 -16.71 -3.97
CA GLY A 187 2.06 -15.28 -4.21
C GLY A 187 1.33 -14.74 -5.44
N PHE A 188 1.82 -13.64 -5.99
CA PHE A 188 1.34 -13.07 -7.25
C PHE A 188 1.85 -13.89 -8.44
N ASN A 189 1.07 -13.96 -9.53
CA ASN A 189 1.52 -14.63 -10.75
C ASN A 189 2.53 -13.76 -11.51
N ASN A 190 3.77 -14.24 -11.65
CA ASN A 190 4.87 -13.54 -12.32
C ASN A 190 4.70 -13.43 -13.85
N ASP A 191 3.78 -14.17 -14.46
CA ASP A 191 3.48 -14.10 -15.89
C ASP A 191 2.78 -12.79 -16.29
N PHE A 192 2.27 -12.02 -15.30
CA PHE A 192 1.82 -10.65 -15.56
C PHE A 192 3.03 -9.74 -15.78
N THR A 193 3.35 -9.51 -17.04
CA THR A 193 4.48 -8.71 -17.48
C THR A 193 4.11 -7.29 -17.89
N ASP A 194 2.81 -6.98 -17.91
CA ASP A 194 2.25 -5.67 -18.23
C ASP A 194 1.26 -5.22 -17.17
N TRP A 195 0.82 -3.96 -17.25
CA TRP A 195 -0.24 -3.46 -16.39
C TRP A 195 -1.55 -4.22 -16.67
N GLY A 196 -2.15 -4.79 -15.63
CA GLY A 196 -3.33 -5.60 -15.85
C GLY A 196 -4.09 -5.97 -14.60
N ARG A 197 -4.48 -7.24 -14.51
CA ARG A 197 -5.36 -7.79 -13.47
C ARG A 197 -4.62 -8.65 -12.43
N GLU A 198 -3.33 -8.44 -12.25
CA GLU A 198 -2.51 -9.19 -11.30
C GLU A 198 -3.07 -9.14 -9.87
N ASP A 199 -3.65 -7.99 -9.48
CA ASP A 199 -4.32 -7.80 -8.18
C ASP A 199 -5.57 -8.68 -8.05
N SER A 200 -6.40 -8.65 -9.09
CA SER A 200 -7.67 -9.39 -9.10
C SER A 200 -7.43 -10.90 -9.17
N GLU A 201 -6.42 -11.33 -9.95
CA GLU A 201 -6.04 -12.73 -10.10
C GLU A 201 -5.55 -13.29 -8.75
N PHE A 202 -4.63 -12.60 -8.08
CA PHE A 202 -4.14 -12.97 -6.76
C PHE A 202 -5.28 -13.11 -5.74
N VAL A 203 -6.17 -12.11 -5.69
CA VAL A 203 -7.31 -12.09 -4.76
C VAL A 203 -8.29 -13.23 -5.06
N VAL A 204 -8.55 -13.56 -6.33
CA VAL A 204 -9.40 -14.70 -6.71
C VAL A 204 -8.80 -16.00 -6.19
N ARG A 205 -7.46 -16.21 -6.28
CA ARG A 205 -6.83 -17.42 -5.72
C ARG A 205 -6.93 -17.46 -4.18
N LEU A 206 -6.79 -16.32 -3.49
CA LEU A 206 -7.05 -16.26 -2.04
C LEU A 206 -8.49 -16.69 -1.73
N MET A 207 -9.48 -16.15 -2.46
CA MET A 207 -10.89 -16.48 -2.25
C MET A 207 -11.20 -17.96 -2.55
N ASN A 208 -10.62 -18.52 -3.61
CA ASN A 208 -10.75 -19.95 -3.95
C ASN A 208 -10.09 -20.86 -2.90
N SER A 209 -9.11 -20.36 -2.15
CA SER A 209 -8.51 -21.08 -1.00
C SER A 209 -9.28 -20.90 0.31
N GLY A 210 -10.45 -20.27 0.29
CA GLY A 210 -11.31 -20.07 1.45
C GLY A 210 -11.06 -18.77 2.23
N ILE A 211 -10.15 -17.90 1.77
CA ILE A 211 -9.87 -16.61 2.42
C ILE A 211 -10.86 -15.56 1.90
N MET A 212 -11.70 -15.03 2.76
CA MET A 212 -12.74 -14.07 2.39
C MET A 212 -12.24 -12.63 2.37
N ARG A 213 -12.89 -11.78 1.58
CA ARG A 213 -12.61 -10.35 1.54
C ARG A 213 -13.30 -9.60 2.67
N LYS A 214 -12.53 -8.88 3.50
CA LYS A 214 -13.04 -7.89 4.45
C LYS A 214 -12.81 -6.49 3.90
N ARG A 215 -13.86 -5.89 3.34
CA ARG A 215 -13.80 -4.51 2.84
C ARG A 215 -14.02 -3.54 3.98
N ILE A 216 -12.97 -2.83 4.39
CA ILE A 216 -13.03 -1.86 5.48
C ILE A 216 -13.44 -0.46 4.99
N ARG A 217 -14.15 0.26 5.87
CA ARG A 217 -14.61 1.64 5.67
C ARG A 217 -14.33 2.45 6.93
N PHE A 218 -14.19 3.75 6.80
CA PHE A 218 -13.89 4.68 7.91
C PHE A 218 -12.59 4.35 8.67
N SER A 219 -11.65 3.67 8.02
CA SER A 219 -10.44 3.11 8.60
C SER A 219 -9.39 2.92 7.49
N ALA A 220 -8.11 2.77 7.86
CA ALA A 220 -6.98 2.58 6.97
C ALA A 220 -6.97 3.60 5.81
N ILE A 221 -7.03 4.88 6.18
CA ILE A 221 -7.13 5.99 5.25
C ILE A 221 -5.76 6.29 4.64
N GLN A 222 -5.75 6.49 3.33
CA GLN A 222 -4.59 6.94 2.58
C GLN A 222 -4.97 7.93 1.47
N PHE A 223 -3.98 8.73 1.04
CA PHE A 223 -4.13 9.81 0.07
C PHE A 223 -3.23 9.52 -1.12
N HIS A 224 -3.85 9.31 -2.29
CA HIS A 224 -3.15 8.99 -3.52
C HIS A 224 -2.71 10.27 -4.23
N LEU A 225 -1.41 10.44 -4.43
CA LEU A 225 -0.84 11.49 -5.24
C LEU A 225 -1.28 11.32 -6.71
N TRP A 226 -1.62 12.41 -7.35
CA TRP A 226 -1.99 12.39 -8.75
C TRP A 226 -0.76 12.13 -9.63
N HIS A 227 -0.90 11.22 -10.56
CA HIS A 227 0.04 10.97 -11.66
C HIS A 227 -0.72 10.63 -12.94
N LEU A 228 -0.06 10.72 -14.11
CA LEU A 228 -0.61 10.18 -15.35
C LEU A 228 -0.72 8.66 -15.19
N SER A 229 -1.92 8.15 -15.43
CA SER A 229 -2.14 6.70 -15.39
C SER A 229 -1.53 6.05 -16.62
N LEU A 230 -0.91 4.87 -16.45
CA LEU A 230 -0.44 4.03 -17.56
C LEU A 230 -1.56 3.66 -18.54
N ILE A 231 -2.83 3.72 -18.13
CA ILE A 231 -3.99 3.51 -19.02
C ILE A 231 -4.07 4.57 -20.14
N HIS A 232 -3.43 5.75 -19.95
CA HIS A 232 -3.46 6.86 -20.89
C HIS A 232 -2.17 7.00 -21.70
N ILE A 233 -1.24 6.08 -21.53
CA ILE A 233 0.00 5.96 -22.31
C ILE A 233 -0.12 4.79 -23.26
#